data_d908ccf0956dd6ed0fe146e0502da109
#
_entry.id   d908ccf0956dd6ed0fe146e0502da109
#
_cell.length_a   1.000
_cell.length_b   1.000
_cell.length_c   1.000
_cell.angle_alpha   90.00
_cell.angle_beta   90.00
_cell.angle_gamma   90.00
#
_symmetry.space_group_name_H-M   'P 1'
#
loop_
_entity.id
_entity.type
_entity.pdbx_description
1 polymer ?
#
loop_
_entity_poly.entity_id
_entity_poly.type
_entity_poly.pdbx_seq_one_letter_code
_entity_poly.pdbx_strand_id
1 'polypeptide(L)'
;YIDVILRAYRTGGNLRLLQNMKAIRLKLIHDSAYTQFKRQFTGNTERLVKYLAENNVTLALYSDYYNACNELGLDMSEDKNSYPRDFRRWHDIRTDEYATKKALEDEQKRKELYEQFGLVANKYLPLQKQNGREYVAIIAKSPSDLIREGNTLHHCVGRMGYDQKFVREETLIFFIRIKSAASTPFVTVEYSLSLHKILQCYADHNTKPDDNALHFINKIWLPYANKPVSYTHLTLPTN
;
A
#
# COMPACT_ATOMS: atom_id res chain seq x y z
N TYR A 1 0.60 29.40 -32.20
CA TYR A 1 0.31 28.47 -33.31
C TYR A 1 1.57 28.14 -34.12
N ILE A 2 2.31 29.14 -34.59
CA ILE A 2 3.51 28.96 -35.44
C ILE A 2 4.60 28.22 -34.64
N ASP A 3 4.80 28.55 -33.37
CA ASP A 3 5.78 27.88 -32.49
C ASP A 3 5.48 26.40 -32.28
N VAL A 4 4.21 26.03 -32.19
CA VAL A 4 3.76 24.65 -32.08
C VAL A 4 4.07 23.87 -33.35
N ILE A 5 3.82 24.46 -34.51
CA ILE A 5 4.09 23.89 -35.84
C ILE A 5 5.61 23.72 -36.05
N LEU A 6 6.40 24.74 -35.75
CA LEU A 6 7.85 24.72 -35.88
C LEU A 6 8.50 23.70 -34.91
N ARG A 7 7.99 23.58 -33.70
CA ARG A 7 8.46 22.58 -32.75
C ARG A 7 8.18 21.16 -33.20
N ALA A 8 6.95 20.89 -33.73
CA ALA A 8 6.60 19.59 -34.26
C ALA A 8 7.44 19.22 -35.47
N TYR A 9 7.72 20.18 -36.37
CA TYR A 9 8.60 19.98 -37.50
C TYR A 9 10.02 19.62 -37.08
N ARG A 10 10.57 20.33 -36.07
CA ARG A 10 11.93 20.10 -35.53
C ARG A 10 12.08 18.77 -34.79
N THR A 11 11.00 18.25 -34.22
CA THR A 11 10.99 16.95 -33.50
C THR A 11 10.62 15.76 -34.40
N GLY A 12 10.59 15.93 -35.72
CA GLY A 12 10.23 14.86 -36.66
C GLY A 12 8.76 14.46 -36.61
N GLY A 13 7.90 15.35 -36.08
CA GLY A 13 6.46 15.12 -36.03
C GLY A 13 5.85 15.02 -37.42
N ASN A 14 4.87 14.13 -37.60
CA ASN A 14 4.19 13.94 -38.88
C ASN A 14 3.38 15.19 -39.23
N LEU A 15 3.77 15.90 -40.31
CA LEU A 15 3.08 17.09 -40.81
C LEU A 15 1.58 16.86 -41.11
N ARG A 16 1.19 15.64 -41.44
CA ARG A 16 -0.20 15.24 -41.63
C ARG A 16 -1.04 15.35 -40.36
N LEU A 17 -0.43 15.09 -39.19
CA LEU A 17 -1.06 15.31 -37.88
C LEU A 17 -1.25 16.80 -37.58
N LEU A 18 -0.33 17.65 -38.04
CA LEU A 18 -0.42 19.10 -37.89
C LEU A 18 -1.55 19.75 -38.70
N GLN A 19 -1.95 19.13 -39.79
CA GLN A 19 -3.08 19.60 -40.59
C GLN A 19 -4.43 19.40 -39.89
N ASN A 20 -4.47 18.56 -38.84
CA ASN A 20 -5.66 18.41 -38.00
C ASN A 20 -5.69 19.47 -36.91
N MET A 21 -6.37 20.57 -37.16
CA MET A 21 -6.52 21.72 -36.24
C MET A 21 -7.04 21.30 -34.84
N LYS A 22 -7.83 20.23 -34.75
CA LYS A 22 -8.33 19.72 -33.46
C LYS A 22 -7.24 19.03 -32.68
N ALA A 23 -6.35 18.27 -33.32
CA ALA A 23 -5.21 17.63 -32.66
C ALA A 23 -4.24 18.65 -32.04
N ILE A 24 -4.03 19.79 -32.74
CA ILE A 24 -3.23 20.91 -32.24
C ILE A 24 -3.90 21.56 -31.02
N ARG A 25 -5.22 21.77 -31.05
CA ARG A 25 -5.99 22.30 -29.91
C ARG A 25 -5.90 21.42 -28.68
N LEU A 26 -5.87 20.10 -28.84
CA LEU A 26 -5.76 19.14 -27.75
C LEU A 26 -4.32 19.02 -27.23
N LYS A 27 -3.36 19.78 -27.78
CA LYS A 27 -1.92 19.75 -27.42
C LYS A 27 -1.27 18.36 -27.50
N LEU A 28 -1.87 17.42 -28.25
CA LEU A 28 -1.45 16.03 -28.31
C LEU A 28 -0.04 15.83 -28.86
N ILE A 29 0.44 16.73 -29.71
CA ILE A 29 1.68 16.54 -30.49
C ILE A 29 2.94 16.95 -29.74
N HIS A 30 2.81 17.74 -28.68
CA HIS A 30 3.95 18.29 -27.91
C HIS A 30 3.93 17.95 -26.44
N ASP A 31 3.00 17.12 -26.02
CA ASP A 31 2.90 16.71 -24.63
C ASP A 31 3.93 15.61 -24.35
N SER A 32 4.75 15.81 -23.33
CA SER A 32 5.63 14.76 -22.80
C SER A 32 4.83 13.53 -22.42
N ALA A 33 3.59 13.72 -21.94
CA ALA A 33 2.64 12.67 -21.66
C ALA A 33 2.27 11.85 -22.89
N TYR A 34 2.10 12.48 -24.07
CA TYR A 34 1.87 11.76 -25.33
C TYR A 34 3.06 10.89 -25.72
N THR A 35 4.28 11.41 -25.59
CA THR A 35 5.49 10.65 -25.88
C THR A 35 5.64 9.45 -24.96
N GLN A 36 5.29 9.60 -23.69
CA GLN A 36 5.28 8.52 -22.72
C GLN A 36 4.18 7.51 -23.01
N PHE A 37 2.96 7.97 -23.25
CA PHE A 37 1.80 7.12 -23.57
C PHE A 37 2.04 6.30 -24.84
N LYS A 38 2.62 6.89 -25.89
CA LYS A 38 2.95 6.22 -27.14
C LYS A 38 3.84 4.98 -26.96
N ARG A 39 4.68 4.93 -25.92
CA ARG A 39 5.56 3.79 -25.65
C ARG A 39 4.80 2.55 -25.17
N GLN A 40 3.68 2.75 -24.50
CA GLN A 40 2.85 1.65 -23.96
C GLN A 40 1.63 1.34 -24.86
N PHE A 41 1.31 2.22 -25.80
CA PHE A 41 0.16 2.03 -26.69
C PHE A 41 0.51 1.08 -27.82
N THR A 42 -0.21 -0.03 -27.93
CA THR A 42 0.04 -1.09 -28.91
C THR A 42 -0.64 -0.87 -30.25
N GLY A 43 -1.56 0.11 -30.34
CA GLY A 43 -2.33 0.41 -31.54
C GLY A 43 -1.66 1.41 -32.47
N ASN A 44 -2.40 1.80 -33.53
CA ASN A 44 -1.95 2.81 -34.48
C ASN A 44 -2.07 4.22 -33.90
N THR A 45 -0.93 4.88 -33.63
CA THR A 45 -0.87 6.20 -33.02
C THR A 45 -1.46 7.32 -33.87
N GLU A 46 -1.38 7.24 -35.19
CA GLU A 46 -1.99 8.23 -36.08
C GLU A 46 -3.53 8.14 -36.04
N ARG A 47 -4.03 6.91 -36.04
CA ARG A 47 -5.46 6.65 -35.86
C ARG A 47 -5.96 7.12 -34.48
N LEU A 48 -5.16 6.90 -33.41
CA LEU A 48 -5.50 7.39 -32.09
C LEU A 48 -5.65 8.91 -32.07
N VAL A 49 -4.67 9.66 -32.62
CA VAL A 49 -4.74 11.14 -32.66
C VAL A 49 -5.98 11.61 -33.39
N LYS A 50 -6.29 10.98 -34.54
CA LYS A 50 -7.49 11.29 -35.30
C LYS A 50 -8.76 11.02 -34.48
N TYR A 51 -8.84 9.85 -33.87
CA TYR A 51 -9.96 9.45 -33.01
C TYR A 51 -10.19 10.42 -31.85
N LEU A 52 -9.13 10.78 -31.12
CA LEU A 52 -9.23 11.73 -30.00
C LEU A 52 -9.69 13.12 -30.46
N ALA A 53 -9.18 13.58 -31.61
CA ALA A 53 -9.57 14.86 -32.17
C ALA A 53 -11.04 14.89 -32.61
N GLU A 54 -11.51 13.83 -33.27
CA GLU A 54 -12.89 13.72 -33.78
C GLU A 54 -13.91 13.62 -32.62
N ASN A 55 -13.56 12.93 -31.54
CA ASN A 55 -14.42 12.74 -30.39
C ASN A 55 -14.25 13.82 -29.31
N ASN A 56 -13.36 14.80 -29.48
CA ASN A 56 -13.01 15.84 -28.53
C ASN A 56 -12.60 15.26 -27.16
N VAL A 57 -11.74 14.23 -27.21
CA VAL A 57 -11.22 13.51 -26.03
C VAL A 57 -9.79 13.94 -25.78
N THR A 58 -9.46 14.28 -24.53
CA THR A 58 -8.09 14.59 -24.14
C THR A 58 -7.27 13.31 -24.00
N LEU A 59 -5.95 13.42 -24.15
CA LEU A 59 -5.06 12.28 -23.94
C LEU A 59 -5.14 11.75 -22.51
N ALA A 60 -5.26 12.63 -21.51
CA ALA A 60 -5.39 12.23 -20.11
C ALA A 60 -6.62 11.32 -19.92
N LEU A 61 -7.78 11.77 -20.40
CA LEU A 61 -9.01 10.98 -20.29
C LEU A 61 -8.92 9.64 -21.04
N TYR A 62 -8.27 9.63 -22.21
CA TYR A 62 -8.05 8.38 -22.94
C TYR A 62 -7.06 7.47 -22.22
N SER A 63 -6.02 8.03 -21.61
CA SER A 63 -5.03 7.28 -20.84
C SER A 63 -5.67 6.58 -19.63
N ASP A 64 -6.58 7.26 -18.93
CA ASP A 64 -7.34 6.67 -17.83
C ASP A 64 -8.18 5.49 -18.29
N TYR A 65 -8.90 5.66 -19.41
CA TYR A 65 -9.65 4.59 -20.06
C TYR A 65 -8.76 3.40 -20.47
N TYR A 66 -7.63 3.69 -21.15
CA TYR A 66 -6.70 2.69 -21.63
C TYR A 66 -6.10 1.87 -20.49
N ASN A 67 -5.69 2.54 -19.43
CA ASN A 67 -5.16 1.88 -18.24
C ASN A 67 -6.23 1.02 -17.55
N ALA A 68 -7.45 1.53 -17.40
CA ALA A 68 -8.55 0.76 -16.84
C ALA A 68 -8.84 -0.51 -17.66
N CYS A 69 -8.89 -0.39 -19.00
CA CYS A 69 -9.08 -1.54 -19.87
C CYS A 69 -7.98 -2.59 -19.75
N ASN A 70 -6.69 -2.17 -19.69
CA ASN A 70 -5.57 -3.08 -19.51
C ASN A 70 -5.64 -3.80 -18.15
N GLU A 71 -5.93 -3.09 -17.08
CA GLU A 71 -6.06 -3.65 -15.73
C GLU A 71 -7.28 -4.60 -15.61
N LEU A 72 -8.30 -4.39 -16.43
CA LEU A 72 -9.43 -5.32 -16.57
C LEU A 72 -9.11 -6.52 -17.47
N GLY A 73 -7.94 -6.53 -18.14
CA GLY A 73 -7.52 -7.61 -19.03
C GLY A 73 -8.17 -7.57 -20.42
N LEU A 74 -8.65 -6.40 -20.87
CA LEU A 74 -9.24 -6.26 -22.20
C LEU A 74 -8.14 -6.21 -23.27
N ASP A 75 -8.37 -6.87 -24.38
CA ASP A 75 -7.45 -6.81 -25.54
C ASP A 75 -7.57 -5.47 -26.25
N MET A 76 -6.59 -4.60 -26.01
CA MET A 76 -6.53 -3.27 -26.61
C MET A 76 -6.02 -3.27 -28.07
N SER A 77 -5.72 -4.42 -28.65
CA SER A 77 -5.50 -4.54 -30.11
C SER A 77 -6.81 -4.54 -30.89
N GLU A 78 -7.92 -4.89 -30.24
CA GLU A 78 -9.24 -4.86 -30.85
C GLU A 78 -9.79 -3.43 -30.97
N ASP A 79 -10.24 -3.08 -32.15
CA ASP A 79 -10.80 -1.75 -32.48
C ASP A 79 -11.97 -1.35 -31.56
N LYS A 80 -12.83 -2.29 -31.19
CA LYS A 80 -13.97 -2.02 -30.30
C LYS A 80 -13.54 -1.54 -28.92
N ASN A 81 -12.37 -1.98 -28.46
CA ASN A 81 -11.80 -1.59 -27.16
C ASN A 81 -10.96 -0.33 -27.30
N SER A 82 -10.10 -0.23 -28.34
CA SER A 82 -9.24 0.94 -28.54
C SER A 82 -9.96 2.18 -29.06
N TYR A 83 -11.05 2.01 -29.84
CA TYR A 83 -11.76 3.11 -30.48
C TYR A 83 -13.28 2.97 -30.33
N PRO A 84 -13.81 2.96 -29.10
CA PRO A 84 -15.24 2.78 -28.87
C PRO A 84 -16.05 3.93 -29.50
N ARG A 85 -17.22 3.61 -30.06
CA ARG A 85 -18.07 4.60 -30.75
C ARG A 85 -18.56 5.70 -29.78
N ASP A 86 -18.92 5.33 -28.56
CA ASP A 86 -19.31 6.24 -27.50
C ASP A 86 -18.23 6.22 -26.41
N PHE A 87 -17.19 7.01 -26.62
CA PHE A 87 -16.03 7.04 -25.73
C PHE A 87 -16.42 7.36 -24.28
N ARG A 88 -17.24 8.41 -24.07
CA ARG A 88 -17.56 8.86 -22.70
C ARG A 88 -18.26 7.78 -21.89
N ARG A 89 -19.26 7.15 -22.51
CA ARG A 89 -19.97 6.03 -21.90
C ARG A 89 -19.03 4.87 -21.54
N TRP A 90 -18.16 4.46 -22.46
CA TRP A 90 -17.26 3.35 -22.21
C TRP A 90 -16.14 3.70 -21.25
N HIS A 91 -15.65 4.94 -21.26
CA HIS A 91 -14.74 5.45 -20.26
C HIS A 91 -15.33 5.28 -18.85
N ASP A 92 -16.53 5.81 -18.62
CA ASP A 92 -17.17 5.76 -17.30
C ASP A 92 -17.41 4.31 -16.85
N ILE A 93 -17.89 3.44 -17.75
CA ILE A 93 -18.08 2.02 -17.43
C ILE A 93 -16.75 1.35 -17.04
N ARG A 94 -15.69 1.51 -17.84
CA ARG A 94 -14.41 0.81 -17.59
C ARG A 94 -13.67 1.33 -16.37
N THR A 95 -13.71 2.63 -16.14
CA THR A 95 -13.11 3.21 -14.93
C THR A 95 -13.85 2.80 -13.66
N ASP A 96 -15.18 2.68 -13.71
CA ASP A 96 -15.99 2.19 -12.59
C ASP A 96 -15.77 0.69 -12.32
N GLU A 97 -15.75 -0.15 -13.36
CA GLU A 97 -15.42 -1.57 -13.25
C GLU A 97 -14.02 -1.78 -12.65
N TYR A 98 -13.02 -1.01 -13.11
CA TYR A 98 -11.66 -1.08 -12.57
C TYR A 98 -11.59 -0.63 -11.11
N ALA A 99 -12.26 0.47 -10.77
CA ALA A 99 -12.33 0.96 -9.39
C ALA A 99 -12.96 -0.09 -8.46
N THR A 100 -14.04 -0.73 -8.91
CA THR A 100 -14.70 -1.80 -8.17
C THR A 100 -13.79 -3.02 -7.97
N LYS A 101 -13.13 -3.49 -9.05
CA LYS A 101 -12.16 -4.60 -8.99
C LYS A 101 -11.04 -4.29 -7.99
N LYS A 102 -10.45 -3.11 -8.09
CA LYS A 102 -9.37 -2.68 -7.20
C LYS A 102 -9.81 -2.60 -5.75
N ALA A 103 -11.00 -2.06 -5.47
CA ALA A 103 -11.54 -2.01 -4.12
C ALA A 103 -11.71 -3.41 -3.50
N LEU A 104 -12.19 -4.38 -4.29
CA LEU A 104 -12.32 -5.77 -3.85
C LEU A 104 -10.96 -6.43 -3.60
N GLU A 105 -9.97 -6.21 -4.47
CA GLU A 105 -8.61 -6.72 -4.29
C GLU A 105 -7.95 -6.13 -3.04
N ASP A 106 -8.11 -4.82 -2.78
CA ASP A 106 -7.55 -4.14 -1.62
C ASP A 106 -8.23 -4.61 -0.32
N GLU A 107 -9.55 -4.88 -0.36
CA GLU A 107 -10.28 -5.48 0.75
C GLU A 107 -9.78 -6.90 1.05
N GLN A 108 -9.60 -7.73 0.02
CA GLN A 108 -9.09 -9.09 0.15
C GLN A 108 -7.67 -9.11 0.74
N LYS A 109 -6.76 -8.29 0.22
CA LYS A 109 -5.40 -8.15 0.74
C LYS A 109 -5.38 -7.71 2.20
N ARG A 110 -6.27 -6.78 2.56
CA ARG A 110 -6.41 -6.34 3.95
C ARG A 110 -6.89 -7.48 4.84
N LYS A 111 -7.88 -8.26 4.41
CA LYS A 111 -8.39 -9.42 5.14
C LYS A 111 -7.29 -10.46 5.37
N GLU A 112 -6.56 -10.82 4.32
CA GLU A 112 -5.42 -11.74 4.40
C GLU A 112 -4.34 -11.25 5.37
N LEU A 113 -4.00 -9.96 5.33
CA LEU A 113 -3.05 -9.35 6.26
C LEU A 113 -3.52 -9.51 7.72
N TYR A 114 -4.79 -9.26 8.00
CA TYR A 114 -5.35 -9.39 9.35
C TYR A 114 -5.33 -10.85 9.84
N GLU A 115 -5.67 -11.80 8.97
CA GLU A 115 -5.62 -13.23 9.29
C GLU A 115 -4.19 -13.69 9.58
N GLN A 116 -3.23 -13.36 8.71
CA GLN A 116 -1.82 -13.69 8.88
C GLN A 116 -1.23 -13.04 10.13
N PHE A 117 -1.56 -11.77 10.39
CA PHE A 117 -1.13 -11.08 11.60
C PHE A 117 -1.61 -11.80 12.86
N GLY A 118 -2.88 -12.22 12.89
CA GLY A 118 -3.46 -12.97 13.99
C GLY A 118 -2.78 -14.32 14.21
N LEU A 119 -2.43 -15.04 13.14
CA LEU A 119 -1.70 -16.31 13.22
C LEU A 119 -0.31 -16.11 13.83
N VAL A 120 0.44 -15.12 13.38
CA VAL A 120 1.76 -14.79 13.94
C VAL A 120 1.63 -14.35 15.40
N ALA A 121 0.67 -13.46 15.71
CA ALA A 121 0.44 -13.03 17.09
C ALA A 121 0.17 -14.23 18.01
N ASN A 122 -0.67 -15.17 17.59
CA ASN A 122 -0.99 -16.39 18.35
C ASN A 122 0.24 -17.29 18.56
N LYS A 123 1.07 -17.45 17.52
CA LYS A 123 2.33 -18.21 17.61
C LYS A 123 3.24 -17.68 18.70
N TYR A 124 3.30 -16.36 18.86
CA TYR A 124 4.21 -15.70 19.81
C TYR A 124 3.54 -15.21 21.12
N LEU A 125 2.29 -15.63 21.39
CA LEU A 125 1.64 -15.40 22.68
C LEU A 125 2.50 -15.81 23.89
N PRO A 126 3.28 -16.92 23.85
CA PRO A 126 4.13 -17.29 24.98
C PRO A 126 5.19 -16.26 25.37
N LEU A 127 5.54 -15.34 24.47
CA LEU A 127 6.50 -14.27 24.80
C LEU A 127 5.87 -13.11 25.60
N GLN A 128 4.53 -13.10 25.74
CA GLN A 128 3.85 -12.15 26.60
C GLN A 128 4.18 -12.40 28.08
N LYS A 129 4.18 -11.34 28.86
CA LYS A 129 4.31 -11.43 30.32
C LYS A 129 3.17 -10.68 30.99
N GLN A 130 2.12 -11.40 31.33
CA GLN A 130 0.90 -10.82 31.93
C GLN A 130 0.90 -10.86 33.47
N ASN A 131 1.76 -11.66 34.07
CA ASN A 131 1.86 -11.83 35.52
C ASN A 131 2.90 -10.93 36.21
N GLY A 132 3.28 -9.83 35.56
CA GLY A 132 4.13 -8.81 36.18
C GLY A 132 3.44 -8.14 37.38
N ARG A 133 4.22 -7.58 38.32
CA ARG A 133 3.67 -6.87 39.49
C ARG A 133 2.99 -5.57 39.08
N GLU A 134 3.73 -4.69 38.43
CA GLU A 134 3.31 -3.33 38.05
C GLU A 134 3.07 -3.21 36.53
N TYR A 135 3.91 -3.87 35.74
CA TYR A 135 3.84 -3.82 34.29
C TYR A 135 3.54 -5.19 33.69
N VAL A 136 2.92 -5.16 32.52
CA VAL A 136 2.69 -6.32 31.66
C VAL A 136 3.19 -6.02 30.24
N ALA A 137 3.63 -7.07 29.53
CA ALA A 137 4.01 -7.01 28.11
C ALA A 137 2.99 -7.82 27.30
N ILE A 138 2.32 -7.18 26.38
CA ILE A 138 1.24 -7.75 25.56
C ILE A 138 1.65 -7.64 24.09
N ILE A 139 1.56 -8.73 23.33
CA ILE A 139 1.83 -8.71 21.91
C ILE A 139 0.67 -8.04 21.15
N ALA A 140 0.97 -7.26 20.10
CA ALA A 140 -0.04 -6.74 19.20
C ALA A 140 -0.79 -7.90 18.52
N LYS A 141 -2.11 -7.84 18.44
CA LYS A 141 -2.96 -8.92 17.92
C LYS A 141 -3.52 -8.63 16.52
N SER A 142 -3.47 -7.38 16.09
CA SER A 142 -3.99 -6.95 14.80
C SER A 142 -3.28 -5.70 14.29
N PRO A 143 -3.31 -5.43 12.97
CA PRO A 143 -2.88 -4.15 12.43
C PRO A 143 -3.60 -2.95 13.04
N SER A 144 -4.88 -3.10 13.42
CA SER A 144 -5.65 -2.05 14.10
C SER A 144 -5.08 -1.70 15.47
N ASP A 145 -4.50 -2.66 16.18
CA ASP A 145 -3.84 -2.38 17.47
C ASP A 145 -2.62 -1.47 17.27
N LEU A 146 -1.84 -1.71 16.20
CA LEU A 146 -0.70 -0.85 15.86
C LEU A 146 -1.14 0.58 15.54
N ILE A 147 -2.24 0.72 14.77
CA ILE A 147 -2.79 2.03 14.40
C ILE A 147 -3.27 2.78 15.66
N ARG A 148 -4.03 2.10 16.53
CA ARG A 148 -4.52 2.69 17.78
C ARG A 148 -3.38 3.12 18.68
N GLU A 149 -2.37 2.28 18.84
CA GLU A 149 -1.18 2.57 19.64
C GLU A 149 -0.43 3.79 19.11
N GLY A 150 -0.13 3.78 17.79
CA GLY A 150 0.57 4.89 17.15
C GLY A 150 -0.18 6.22 17.20
N ASN A 151 -1.50 6.19 17.05
CA ASN A 151 -2.34 7.39 17.16
C ASN A 151 -2.38 7.93 18.61
N THR A 152 -2.43 7.04 19.61
CA THR A 152 -2.51 7.45 21.02
C THR A 152 -1.17 7.95 21.55
N LEU A 153 -0.06 7.28 21.18
CA LEU A 153 1.29 7.65 21.62
C LEU A 153 2.05 8.53 20.61
N HIS A 154 1.38 9.05 19.59
CA HIS A 154 1.92 10.01 18.61
C HIS A 154 3.23 9.52 17.95
N HIS A 155 3.31 8.22 17.62
CA HIS A 155 4.46 7.64 16.92
C HIS A 155 4.05 6.76 15.72
N CYS A 156 5.02 6.31 14.93
CA CYS A 156 4.77 5.76 13.60
C CYS A 156 4.45 4.25 13.56
N VAL A 157 4.27 3.56 14.69
CA VAL A 157 4.07 2.09 14.70
C VAL A 157 2.85 1.61 13.91
N GLY A 158 1.81 2.41 13.80
CA GLY A 158 0.62 2.13 12.98
C GLY A 158 0.80 2.45 11.48
N ARG A 159 2.00 2.87 11.09
CA ARG A 159 2.36 3.30 9.73
C ARG A 159 3.71 2.67 9.38
N MET A 160 4.29 3.00 8.23
CA MET A 160 5.65 2.59 7.83
C MET A 160 5.89 1.06 7.78
N GLY A 161 4.83 0.26 7.56
CA GLY A 161 4.96 -1.17 7.25
C GLY A 161 5.34 -2.07 8.42
N TYR A 162 5.10 -1.66 9.67
CA TYR A 162 5.32 -2.53 10.84
C TYR A 162 4.43 -3.77 10.83
N ASP A 163 3.22 -3.66 10.30
CA ASP A 163 2.31 -4.77 10.07
C ASP A 163 2.91 -5.82 9.12
N GLN A 164 3.55 -5.38 8.04
CA GLN A 164 4.22 -6.26 7.08
C GLN A 164 5.44 -6.94 7.69
N LYS A 165 6.27 -6.22 8.46
CA LYS A 165 7.41 -6.80 9.18
C LYS A 165 6.96 -7.84 10.20
N PHE A 166 5.83 -7.58 10.87
CA PHE A 166 5.24 -8.49 11.85
C PHE A 166 4.80 -9.80 11.19
N VAL A 167 4.06 -9.72 10.08
CA VAL A 167 3.59 -10.89 9.34
C VAL A 167 4.76 -11.70 8.76
N ARG A 168 5.85 -11.04 8.32
CA ARG A 168 7.07 -11.73 7.87
C ARG A 168 7.96 -12.24 9.01
N GLU A 169 7.52 -12.11 10.25
CA GLU A 169 8.27 -12.51 11.44
C GLU A 169 9.67 -11.88 11.53
N GLU A 170 9.87 -10.70 10.96
CA GLU A 170 11.12 -9.95 11.09
C GLU A 170 11.22 -9.31 12.46
N THR A 171 10.14 -8.66 12.89
CA THR A 171 10.01 -8.05 14.21
C THR A 171 8.61 -8.26 14.77
N LEU A 172 8.51 -8.32 16.09
CA LEU A 172 7.26 -8.35 16.84
C LEU A 172 7.08 -7.03 17.58
N ILE A 173 5.82 -6.61 17.70
CA ILE A 173 5.46 -5.41 18.47
C ILE A 173 4.81 -5.84 19.79
N PHE A 174 5.37 -5.37 20.89
CA PHE A 174 4.83 -5.54 22.21
C PHE A 174 4.43 -4.20 22.80
N PHE A 175 3.31 -4.20 23.48
CA PHE A 175 2.82 -3.08 24.27
C PHE A 175 3.12 -3.31 25.73
N ILE A 176 3.88 -2.43 26.33
CA ILE A 176 4.05 -2.43 27.79
C ILE A 176 2.92 -1.60 28.37
N ARG A 177 2.25 -2.14 29.34
CA ARG A 177 1.11 -1.53 30.02
C ARG A 177 1.33 -1.49 31.50
N ILE A 178 0.83 -0.43 32.16
CA ILE A 178 0.67 -0.41 33.61
C ILE A 178 -0.48 -1.37 33.93
N LYS A 179 -0.26 -2.34 34.79
CA LYS A 179 -1.21 -3.42 35.06
C LYS A 179 -2.58 -2.93 35.53
N SER A 180 -2.62 -1.88 36.33
CA SER A 180 -3.86 -1.25 36.82
C SER A 180 -4.60 -0.47 35.73
N ALA A 181 -3.97 -0.20 34.59
CA ALA A 181 -4.50 0.55 33.46
C ALA A 181 -4.14 -0.12 32.12
N ALA A 182 -4.31 -1.44 32.01
CA ALA A 182 -3.82 -2.26 30.90
C ALA A 182 -4.45 -1.92 29.54
N SER A 183 -5.57 -1.22 29.49
CA SER A 183 -6.21 -0.72 28.27
C SER A 183 -5.57 0.57 27.74
N THR A 184 -4.79 1.29 28.57
CA THR A 184 -4.19 2.58 28.21
C THR A 184 -2.81 2.35 27.60
N PRO A 185 -2.54 2.84 26.38
CA PRO A 185 -1.20 2.84 25.78
C PRO A 185 -0.19 3.53 26.70
N PHE A 186 1.00 2.94 26.81
CA PHE A 186 2.05 3.46 27.70
C PHE A 186 3.42 3.42 27.03
N VAL A 187 3.91 2.25 26.61
CA VAL A 187 5.19 2.10 25.91
C VAL A 187 5.04 1.05 24.80
N THR A 188 5.63 1.31 23.65
CA THR A 188 5.72 0.37 22.52
C THR A 188 7.15 -0.12 22.36
N VAL A 189 7.29 -1.42 22.18
CA VAL A 189 8.57 -2.10 21.98
C VAL A 189 8.57 -2.85 20.67
N GLU A 190 9.56 -2.60 19.82
CA GLU A 190 9.89 -3.42 18.65
C GLU A 190 10.97 -4.44 19.03
N TYR A 191 10.63 -5.72 18.93
CA TYR A 191 11.52 -6.83 19.27
C TYR A 191 11.90 -7.61 18.01
N SER A 192 13.20 -7.78 17.78
CA SER A 192 13.73 -8.59 16.67
C SER A 192 13.80 -10.06 17.03
N LEU A 193 13.13 -10.90 16.26
CA LEU A 193 13.18 -12.36 16.43
C LEU A 193 14.56 -12.93 16.10
N SER A 194 15.21 -12.45 15.05
CA SER A 194 16.52 -12.96 14.61
C SER A 194 17.67 -12.53 15.52
N LEU A 195 17.58 -11.34 16.11
CA LEU A 195 18.63 -10.78 16.96
C LEU A 195 18.37 -10.97 18.46
N HIS A 196 17.20 -11.44 18.84
CA HIS A 196 16.77 -11.61 20.24
C HIS A 196 16.95 -10.34 21.09
N LYS A 197 16.70 -9.17 20.47
CA LYS A 197 16.89 -7.87 21.13
C LYS A 197 15.80 -6.87 20.77
N ILE A 198 15.72 -5.83 21.58
CA ILE A 198 14.87 -4.68 21.35
C ILE A 198 15.55 -3.78 20.30
N LEU A 199 14.83 -3.44 19.24
CA LEU A 199 15.27 -2.49 18.22
C LEU A 199 14.85 -1.08 18.58
N GLN A 200 13.62 -0.92 19.06
CA GLN A 200 13.03 0.38 19.44
C GLN A 200 12.17 0.22 20.68
N CYS A 201 12.14 1.26 21.50
CA CYS A 201 11.36 1.29 22.71
C CYS A 201 11.00 2.76 23.04
N TYR A 202 9.74 3.12 22.81
CA TYR A 202 9.27 4.50 22.91
C TYR A 202 7.97 4.62 23.68
N ALA A 203 7.89 5.68 24.50
CA ALA A 203 6.67 6.20 25.08
C ALA A 203 6.05 7.29 24.17
N ASP A 204 5.13 8.09 24.71
CA ASP A 204 4.44 9.14 23.96
C ASP A 204 5.42 10.11 23.27
N HIS A 205 5.09 10.53 22.04
CA HIS A 205 5.89 11.42 21.17
C HIS A 205 7.34 10.93 20.96
N ASN A 206 7.55 9.60 20.88
CA ASN A 206 8.86 8.96 20.76
C ASN A 206 9.83 9.29 21.89
N THR A 207 9.32 9.64 23.06
CA THR A 207 10.16 9.89 24.24
C THR A 207 10.70 8.59 24.81
N LYS A 208 11.81 8.69 25.55
CA LYS A 208 12.35 7.57 26.31
C LYS A 208 11.37 7.18 27.43
N PRO A 209 11.03 5.88 27.62
CA PRO A 209 10.25 5.45 28.77
C PRO A 209 10.93 5.76 30.10
N ASP A 210 10.15 5.81 31.18
CA ASP A 210 10.70 5.97 32.52
C ASP A 210 11.61 4.79 32.95
N ASP A 211 12.42 5.01 33.98
CA ASP A 211 13.42 4.02 34.39
C ASP A 211 12.79 2.74 34.95
N ASN A 212 11.60 2.79 35.55
CA ASN A 212 10.89 1.60 36.06
C ASN A 212 10.38 0.74 34.89
N ALA A 213 9.80 1.38 33.86
CA ALA A 213 9.40 0.70 32.64
C ALA A 213 10.60 0.09 31.91
N LEU A 214 11.71 0.82 31.80
CA LEU A 214 12.95 0.32 31.21
C LEU A 214 13.55 -0.84 32.02
N HIS A 215 13.49 -0.78 33.33
CA HIS A 215 13.90 -1.89 34.17
C HIS A 215 13.05 -3.14 33.92
N PHE A 216 11.72 -3.00 33.92
CA PHE A 216 10.82 -4.10 33.56
C PHE A 216 11.13 -4.68 32.18
N ILE A 217 11.28 -3.83 31.16
CA ILE A 217 11.53 -4.25 29.79
C ILE A 217 12.86 -5.02 29.70
N ASN A 218 13.96 -4.44 30.19
CA ASN A 218 15.30 -4.98 29.97
C ASN A 218 15.70 -6.08 30.94
N LYS A 219 15.20 -6.04 32.20
CA LYS A 219 15.63 -6.97 33.26
C LYS A 219 14.61 -8.06 33.57
N ILE A 220 13.34 -7.86 33.20
CA ILE A 220 12.27 -8.81 33.53
C ILE A 220 11.69 -9.44 32.29
N TRP A 221 11.22 -8.61 31.32
CA TRP A 221 10.54 -9.12 30.13
C TRP A 221 11.51 -9.66 29.07
N LEU A 222 12.54 -8.93 28.68
CA LEU A 222 13.46 -9.36 27.61
C LEU A 222 14.17 -10.69 27.94
N PRO A 223 14.70 -10.91 29.19
CA PRO A 223 15.23 -12.23 29.56
C PRO A 223 14.16 -13.32 29.55
N TYR A 224 12.91 -12.99 29.85
CA TYR A 224 11.79 -13.93 29.76
C TYR A 224 11.47 -14.30 28.32
N ALA A 225 11.38 -13.32 27.43
CA ALA A 225 11.11 -13.53 25.99
C ALA A 225 12.22 -14.29 25.28
N ASN A 226 13.47 -14.18 25.77
CA ASN A 226 14.64 -14.87 25.22
C ASN A 226 14.89 -16.27 25.84
N LYS A 227 14.06 -16.73 26.77
CA LYS A 227 14.20 -18.11 27.26
C LYS A 227 13.83 -19.07 26.13
N PRO A 228 14.58 -20.18 25.96
CA PRO A 228 14.18 -21.20 25.01
C PRO A 228 12.76 -21.68 25.36
N VAL A 229 11.81 -21.41 24.48
CA VAL A 229 10.46 -21.99 24.62
C VAL A 229 10.62 -23.43 24.19
N SER A 230 10.50 -24.38 25.15
CA SER A 230 10.30 -25.78 24.79
C SER A 230 8.97 -25.86 24.05
N TYR A 231 9.01 -25.91 22.75
CA TYR A 231 7.84 -26.19 21.91
C TYR A 231 7.44 -27.64 22.18
N THR A 232 6.66 -27.88 23.21
CA THR A 232 5.85 -29.08 23.25
C THR A 232 4.83 -28.95 22.13
N HIS A 233 4.92 -29.83 21.17
CA HIS A 233 4.02 -29.95 20.04
C HIS A 233 2.55 -29.82 20.50
N LEU A 234 1.92 -28.70 20.22
CA LEU A 234 0.48 -28.65 20.12
C LEU A 234 0.12 -29.36 18.82
N THR A 235 -0.07 -30.66 18.90
CA THR A 235 -0.74 -31.43 17.84
C THR A 235 -2.10 -30.79 17.62
N LEU A 236 -2.29 -30.25 16.42
CA LEU A 236 -3.62 -29.85 15.95
C LEU A 236 -4.52 -31.11 16.01
N PRO A 237 -5.75 -31.00 16.50
CA PRO A 237 -6.69 -32.10 16.39
C PRO A 237 -6.97 -32.32 14.90
N THR A 238 -6.60 -33.48 14.41
CA THR A 238 -7.06 -33.99 13.11
C THR A 238 -8.53 -34.32 13.24
N ASN A 239 -9.36 -33.57 12.56
CA ASN A 239 -10.72 -33.96 12.18
C ASN A 239 -10.76 -34.19 10.68
#